data_22fd5d8f224876bbba62e4396a8ef4db
#
_entry.id   22fd5d8f224876bbba62e4396a8ef4db
#
_cell.length_a   1.000
_cell.length_b   1.000
_cell.length_c   1.000
_cell.angle_alpha   90.00
_cell.angle_beta   90.00
_cell.angle_gamma   90.00
#
_symmetry.space_group_name_H-M   'P 1'
#
loop_
_entity.id
_entity.type
_entity.pdbx_description
1 polymer ?
#
loop_
_entity_poly.entity_id
_entity_poly.type
_entity_poly.pdbx_seq_one_letter_code
_entity_poly.pdbx_strand_id
1 'polypeptide(L)'
;MIAFISISDALRLCYDKKGILIDVRPEEAYRAGHLPMAENVPLEQIESGEYPPKGLEKGTDLPLFFYCDTGVSSMLAARKLSAEGRKAYSVAGGLTSYQGYLEKEEKELWTMVYVDTVRRNQ
;
A
#
# COMPACT_ATOMS: atom_id res chain seq x y z
N MET A 1 -9.39 16.45 11.03
CA MET A 1 -8.31 15.85 11.85
C MET A 1 -7.85 14.56 11.21
N ILE A 2 -6.55 14.33 11.12
CA ILE A 2 -5.99 13.11 10.54
C ILE A 2 -5.69 12.13 11.67
N ALA A 3 -6.19 10.92 11.54
CA ALA A 3 -5.88 9.84 12.48
C ALA A 3 -4.60 9.12 12.05
N PHE A 4 -3.80 8.70 13.02
CA PHE A 4 -2.54 8.00 12.79
C PHE A 4 -2.55 6.63 13.41
N ILE A 5 -1.74 5.73 12.84
CA ILE A 5 -1.54 4.39 13.37
C ILE A 5 -0.05 4.04 13.24
N SER A 6 0.48 3.25 14.15
CA SER A 6 1.85 2.76 14.04
C SER A 6 1.95 1.67 12.98
N ILE A 7 3.14 1.46 12.41
CA ILE A 7 3.36 0.39 11.44
C ILE A 7 3.03 -0.97 12.07
N SER A 8 3.49 -1.21 13.30
CA SER A 8 3.26 -2.50 13.96
C SER A 8 1.78 -2.78 14.19
N ASP A 9 1.01 -1.78 14.59
CA ASP A 9 -0.43 -1.95 14.78
C ASP A 9 -1.15 -2.17 13.46
N ALA A 10 -0.77 -1.42 12.42
CA ALA A 10 -1.35 -1.58 11.09
C ALA A 10 -1.11 -2.99 10.54
N LEU A 11 0.13 -3.49 10.64
CA LEU A 11 0.46 -4.83 10.18
C LEU A 11 -0.29 -5.90 10.96
N ARG A 12 -0.38 -5.74 12.28
CA ARG A 12 -1.12 -6.69 13.12
C ARG A 12 -2.59 -6.76 12.75
N LEU A 13 -3.23 -5.60 12.58
CA LEU A 13 -4.64 -5.55 12.21
C LEU A 13 -4.88 -6.13 10.82
N CYS A 14 -4.01 -5.84 9.87
CA CYS A 14 -4.12 -6.40 8.52
C CYS A 14 -3.89 -7.90 8.50
N TYR A 15 -2.96 -8.40 9.30
CA TYR A 15 -2.75 -9.83 9.45
C TYR A 15 -4.00 -10.53 9.97
N ASP A 16 -4.71 -9.89 10.90
CA ASP A 16 -5.96 -10.41 11.47
C ASP A 16 -7.19 -10.11 10.59
N LYS A 17 -6.99 -9.59 9.39
CA LYS A 17 -8.04 -9.21 8.44
C LYS A 17 -9.00 -8.15 9.00
N LYS A 18 -8.47 -7.27 9.84
CA LYS A 18 -9.22 -6.18 10.48
C LYS A 18 -8.87 -4.80 9.93
N GLY A 19 -8.22 -4.75 8.78
CA GLY A 19 -7.85 -3.52 8.12
C GLY A 19 -7.25 -3.80 6.76
N ILE A 20 -7.10 -2.75 5.97
CA ILE A 20 -6.54 -2.83 4.62
C ILE A 20 -5.36 -1.87 4.56
N LEU A 21 -4.19 -2.38 4.17
CA LEU A 21 -2.96 -1.61 4.07
C LEU A 21 -2.76 -1.16 2.63
N ILE A 22 -2.55 0.13 2.43
CA ILE A 22 -2.44 0.73 1.10
C ILE A 22 -1.17 1.55 0.99
N ASP A 23 -0.35 1.19 0.01
CA ASP A 23 0.86 1.92 -0.35
C ASP A 23 0.50 2.98 -1.37
N VAL A 24 0.69 4.25 -1.03
CA VAL A 24 0.33 5.37 -1.92
C VAL A 24 1.51 5.90 -2.72
N ARG A 25 2.66 5.19 -2.69
CA ARG A 25 3.82 5.53 -3.49
C ARG A 25 3.59 5.16 -4.95
N PRO A 26 4.42 5.69 -5.87
CA PRO A 26 4.38 5.24 -7.25
C PRO A 26 4.58 3.72 -7.38
N GLU A 27 4.02 3.15 -8.42
CA GLU A 27 4.08 1.70 -8.66
C GLU A 27 5.51 1.16 -8.67
N GLU A 28 6.45 1.89 -9.24
CA GLU A 28 7.84 1.46 -9.27
C GLU A 28 8.45 1.30 -7.88
N ALA A 29 8.14 2.23 -6.97
CA ALA A 29 8.59 2.15 -5.60
C ALA A 29 7.96 0.96 -4.87
N TYR A 30 6.66 0.76 -5.09
CA TYR A 30 5.95 -0.39 -4.52
C TYR A 30 6.58 -1.71 -4.96
N ARG A 31 6.86 -1.87 -6.24
CA ARG A 31 7.44 -3.10 -6.77
C ARG A 31 8.84 -3.37 -6.24
N ALA A 32 9.61 -2.32 -5.98
CA ALA A 32 10.97 -2.44 -5.44
C ALA A 32 10.99 -2.95 -3.99
N GLY A 33 9.90 -2.73 -3.28
CA GLY A 33 9.77 -3.21 -1.89
C GLY A 33 8.61 -2.52 -1.21
N HIS A 34 7.72 -3.30 -0.60
CA HIS A 34 6.54 -2.78 0.09
C HIS A 34 6.26 -3.59 1.35
N LEU A 35 5.45 -3.03 2.24
CA LEU A 35 5.05 -3.73 3.45
C LEU A 35 4.23 -4.96 3.11
N PRO A 36 4.38 -6.05 3.88
CA PRO A 36 3.56 -7.25 3.67
C PRO A 36 2.07 -6.93 3.65
N MET A 37 1.33 -7.59 2.78
CA MET A 37 -0.13 -7.44 2.62
C MET A 37 -0.58 -6.12 2.03
N ALA A 38 0.34 -5.21 1.67
CA ALA A 38 -0.04 -3.91 1.13
C ALA A 38 -0.50 -4.00 -0.32
N GLU A 39 -1.52 -3.22 -0.65
CA GLU A 39 -1.96 -2.99 -2.01
C GLU A 39 -1.44 -1.63 -2.47
N ASN A 40 -1.16 -1.50 -3.74
CA ASN A 40 -0.65 -0.23 -4.29
C ASN A 40 -1.77 0.60 -4.92
N VAL A 41 -2.00 1.76 -4.36
CA VAL A 41 -2.91 2.75 -4.91
C VAL A 41 -2.18 4.10 -4.86
N PRO A 42 -1.47 4.47 -5.93
CA PRO A 42 -0.73 5.74 -5.94
C PRO A 42 -1.60 6.94 -5.55
N LEU A 43 -1.01 7.89 -4.85
CA LEU A 43 -1.73 9.05 -4.32
C LEU A 43 -2.57 9.76 -5.38
N GLU A 44 -2.04 9.91 -6.59
CA GLU A 44 -2.74 10.58 -7.69
C GLU A 44 -4.07 9.92 -8.04
N GLN A 45 -4.16 8.59 -7.94
CA GLN A 45 -5.41 7.88 -8.19
C GLN A 45 -6.44 8.15 -7.09
N ILE A 46 -5.97 8.30 -5.86
CA ILE A 46 -6.84 8.64 -4.73
C ILE A 46 -7.34 10.07 -4.90
N GLU A 47 -6.46 11.00 -5.23
CA GLU A 47 -6.82 12.41 -5.40
C GLU A 47 -7.76 12.65 -6.57
N SER A 48 -7.61 11.90 -7.66
CA SER A 48 -8.48 12.02 -8.83
C SER A 48 -9.82 11.30 -8.65
N GLY A 49 -9.96 10.50 -7.61
CA GLY A 49 -11.16 9.71 -7.40
C GLY A 49 -11.18 8.39 -8.16
N GLU A 50 -10.07 8.03 -8.81
CA GLU A 50 -9.92 6.74 -9.48
C GLU A 50 -9.46 5.71 -8.46
N TYR A 51 -10.40 4.95 -7.92
CA TYR A 51 -10.08 3.93 -6.92
C TYR A 51 -9.99 2.57 -7.57
N PRO A 52 -8.83 1.90 -7.47
CA PRO A 52 -8.76 0.50 -7.86
C PRO A 52 -9.76 -0.34 -7.06
N PRO A 53 -10.18 -1.47 -7.59
CA PRO A 53 -11.24 -2.26 -6.95
C PRO A 53 -10.87 -2.80 -5.57
N LYS A 54 -9.62 -3.12 -5.33
CA LYS A 54 -9.24 -3.69 -4.04
C LYS A 54 -8.92 -2.61 -3.00
N GLY A 55 -9.29 -2.88 -1.75
CA GLY A 55 -8.98 -1.99 -0.63
C GLY A 55 -9.83 -0.75 -0.52
N LEU A 56 -10.38 -0.26 -1.63
CA LEU A 56 -11.16 0.96 -1.65
C LEU A 56 -12.59 0.74 -2.16
N GLU A 57 -13.02 -0.49 -2.27
CA GLU A 57 -14.36 -0.83 -2.71
C GLU A 57 -15.42 -0.27 -1.79
N LYS A 58 -16.50 0.21 -2.39
CA LYS A 58 -17.66 0.65 -1.60
C LYS A 58 -18.27 -0.54 -0.86
N GLY A 59 -18.71 -0.31 0.37
CA GLY A 59 -19.37 -1.33 1.16
C GLY A 59 -18.47 -2.09 2.11
N THR A 60 -17.17 -1.82 2.13
CA THR A 60 -16.31 -2.36 3.16
C THR A 60 -16.24 -1.38 4.34
N ASP A 61 -16.43 -1.91 5.55
CA ASP A 61 -16.32 -1.12 6.80
C ASP A 61 -14.92 -1.23 7.41
N LEU A 62 -14.01 -1.93 6.75
CA LEU A 62 -12.66 -2.09 7.27
C LEU A 62 -11.90 -0.77 7.23
N PRO A 63 -11.13 -0.45 8.28
CA PRO A 63 -10.30 0.74 8.24
C PRO A 63 -9.21 0.61 7.19
N LEU A 64 -8.87 1.76 6.59
CA LEU A 64 -7.84 1.89 5.56
C LEU A 64 -6.60 2.50 6.19
N PHE A 65 -5.46 1.84 6.01
CA PHE A 65 -4.18 2.31 6.54
C PHE A 65 -3.29 2.68 5.37
N PHE A 66 -3.05 3.99 5.18
CA PHE A 66 -2.24 4.51 4.08
C PHE A 66 -0.81 4.73 4.54
N TYR A 67 0.17 4.32 3.74
CA TYR A 67 1.56 4.64 4.03
C TYR A 67 2.30 5.08 2.77
N CYS A 68 3.39 5.81 3.01
CA CYS A 68 4.33 6.23 1.98
C CYS A 68 5.74 6.18 2.59
N ASP A 69 6.71 6.86 1.99
CA ASP A 69 8.09 6.85 2.53
C ASP A 69 8.20 7.59 3.86
N THR A 70 7.68 8.82 3.94
CA THR A 70 7.88 9.68 5.11
C THR A 70 6.62 9.97 5.92
N GLY A 71 5.43 9.74 5.34
CA GLY A 71 4.16 10.01 5.98
C GLY A 71 3.39 11.20 5.42
N VAL A 72 3.95 11.97 4.50
CA VAL A 72 3.27 13.15 3.95
C VAL A 72 2.18 12.77 2.97
N SER A 73 2.49 11.97 1.96
CA SER A 73 1.50 11.55 0.97
C SER A 73 0.39 10.71 1.59
N SER A 74 0.72 9.87 2.57
CA SER A 74 -0.27 9.06 3.27
C SER A 74 -1.24 9.91 4.08
N MET A 75 -0.78 11.03 4.63
CA MET A 75 -1.66 11.97 5.32
C MET A 75 -2.69 12.59 4.36
N LEU A 76 -2.27 12.92 3.14
CA LEU A 76 -3.17 13.47 2.13
C LEU A 76 -4.23 12.43 1.73
N ALA A 77 -3.82 11.19 1.53
CA ALA A 77 -4.74 10.10 1.20
C ALA A 77 -5.75 9.87 2.34
N ALA A 78 -5.28 9.77 3.57
CA ALA A 78 -6.15 9.56 4.72
C ALA A 78 -7.14 10.71 4.90
N ARG A 79 -6.68 11.94 4.72
CA ARG A 79 -7.52 13.12 4.80
C ARG A 79 -8.67 13.07 3.78
N LYS A 80 -8.34 12.74 2.53
CA LYS A 80 -9.35 12.66 1.48
C LYS A 80 -10.40 11.60 1.78
N LEU A 81 -9.97 10.39 2.14
CA LEU A 81 -10.90 9.30 2.40
C LEU A 81 -11.71 9.53 3.67
N SER A 82 -11.13 10.15 4.69
CA SER A 82 -11.88 10.55 5.89
C SER A 82 -12.98 11.55 5.56
N ALA A 83 -12.70 12.50 4.68
CA ALA A 83 -13.69 13.47 4.23
C ALA A 83 -14.85 12.79 3.47
N GLU A 84 -14.60 11.65 2.87
CA GLU A 84 -15.61 10.86 2.18
C GLU A 84 -16.32 9.84 3.10
N GLY A 85 -16.09 9.96 4.40
CA GLY A 85 -16.77 9.13 5.39
C GLY A 85 -16.13 7.77 5.65
N ARG A 86 -14.92 7.52 5.13
CA ARG A 86 -14.21 6.26 5.35
C ARG A 86 -13.36 6.32 6.62
N LYS A 87 -13.16 5.18 7.25
CA LYS A 87 -12.22 5.06 8.37
C LYS A 87 -10.82 4.99 7.78
N ALA A 88 -10.10 6.09 7.81
CA ALA A 88 -8.81 6.21 7.15
C ALA A 88 -7.76 6.74 8.12
N TYR A 89 -6.58 6.11 8.09
CA TYR A 89 -5.46 6.41 8.98
C TYR A 89 -4.18 6.55 8.15
N SER A 90 -3.30 7.43 8.59
CA SER A 90 -1.97 7.52 8.05
C SER A 90 -1.00 6.73 8.94
N VAL A 91 -0.16 5.90 8.33
CA VAL A 91 0.84 5.13 9.06
C VAL A 91 1.99 6.07 9.43
N ALA A 92 2.19 6.28 10.73
CA ALA A 92 3.16 7.23 11.23
C ALA A 92 4.59 6.84 10.85
N GLY A 93 5.35 7.81 10.35
CA GLY A 93 6.76 7.64 10.01
C GLY A 93 7.04 6.94 8.68
N GLY A 94 6.05 6.30 8.10
CA GLY A 94 6.21 5.62 6.80
C GLY A 94 7.32 4.58 6.76
N LEU A 95 7.78 4.24 5.56
CA LEU A 95 8.81 3.22 5.36
C LEU A 95 10.18 3.61 5.91
N THR A 96 10.47 4.91 6.00
CA THR A 96 11.79 5.35 6.51
C THR A 96 12.03 4.92 7.95
N SER A 97 10.98 4.69 8.73
CA SER A 97 11.09 4.22 10.11
C SER A 97 10.98 2.70 10.25
N TYR A 98 10.77 1.98 9.15
CA TYR A 98 10.54 0.54 9.18
C TYR A 98 11.85 -0.21 8.92
N GLN A 99 12.12 -1.22 9.73
CA GLN A 99 13.33 -2.04 9.60
C GLN A 99 13.00 -3.52 9.36
N GLY A 100 11.76 -3.83 9.07
CA GLY A 100 11.34 -5.20 8.88
C GLY A 100 11.43 -5.65 7.41
N TYR A 101 10.83 -6.79 7.16
CA TYR A 101 10.82 -7.41 5.83
C TYR A 101 9.93 -6.64 4.86
N LEU A 102 10.44 -6.46 3.64
CA LEU A 102 9.67 -5.89 2.53
C LEU A 102 9.44 -6.96 1.47
N GLU A 103 8.21 -7.05 1.00
CA GLU A 103 7.88 -7.90 -0.14
C GLU A 103 8.24 -7.19 -1.44
N LYS A 104 8.62 -7.96 -2.45
CA LYS A 104 8.91 -7.46 -3.79
C LYS A 104 7.96 -8.11 -4.79
N GLU A 105 7.70 -7.42 -5.90
CA GLU A 105 6.91 -8.00 -6.97
C GLU A 105 7.73 -9.05 -7.71
N GLU A 106 7.50 -10.31 -7.39
CA GLU A 106 8.24 -11.42 -7.95
C GLU A 106 7.82 -11.76 -9.39
N LYS A 107 6.65 -11.34 -9.79
CA LYS A 107 6.09 -11.69 -11.10
C LYS A 107 6.97 -11.26 -12.26
N GLU A 108 7.56 -10.07 -12.21
CA GLU A 108 8.48 -9.60 -13.24
C GLU A 108 9.77 -10.42 -13.24
N LEU A 109 10.28 -10.73 -12.06
CA LEU A 109 11.48 -11.54 -11.92
C LEU A 109 11.27 -12.91 -12.54
N TRP A 110 10.14 -13.54 -12.30
CA TRP A 110 9.79 -14.82 -12.89
C TRP A 110 9.71 -14.74 -14.43
N THR A 111 9.10 -13.70 -14.95
CA THR A 111 8.99 -13.49 -16.40
C THR A 111 10.36 -13.32 -17.02
N MET A 112 11.25 -12.54 -16.41
CA MET A 112 12.61 -12.35 -16.89
C MET A 112 13.41 -13.66 -16.88
N VAL A 113 13.35 -14.41 -15.81
CA VAL A 113 14.04 -15.69 -15.69
C VAL A 113 13.52 -16.69 -16.71
N TYR A 114 12.21 -16.77 -16.91
CA TYR A 114 11.59 -17.67 -17.86
C TYR A 114 12.03 -17.36 -19.29
N VAL A 115 12.02 -16.08 -19.69
CA VAL A 115 12.42 -15.67 -21.03
C VAL A 115 13.87 -16.01 -21.30
N ASP A 116 14.77 -15.74 -20.35
CA ASP A 116 16.19 -16.09 -20.49
C ASP A 116 16.40 -17.61 -20.62
N THR A 117 15.69 -18.38 -19.83
CA THR A 117 15.78 -19.84 -19.88
C THR A 117 15.33 -20.39 -21.23
N VAL A 118 14.22 -19.89 -21.75
CA VAL A 118 13.70 -20.29 -23.06
C VAL A 118 14.69 -19.93 -24.16
N ARG A 119 15.29 -18.75 -24.13
CA ARG A 119 16.27 -18.32 -25.12
C ARG A 119 17.52 -19.19 -25.13
N ARG A 120 17.98 -19.62 -23.96
CA ARG A 120 19.18 -20.46 -23.83
C ARG A 120 18.97 -21.85 -24.42
N ASN A 121 17.73 -22.31 -24.45
CA ASN A 121 17.41 -23.66 -24.94
C ASN A 121 17.05 -23.70 -26.42
N GLN A 122 17.15 -22.56 -27.10
CA GLN A 122 17.01 -22.48 -28.55
C GLN A 122 18.40 -22.38 -29.18
#